data_5ac090b35f8b7d49232ab3e8eed75f5f
#
_entry.id   5ac090b35f8b7d49232ab3e8eed75f5f
#
_cell.length_a   1.000
_cell.length_b   1.000
_cell.length_c   1.000
_cell.angle_alpha   90.00
_cell.angle_beta   90.00
_cell.angle_gamma   90.00
#
_symmetry.space_group_name_H-M   'P 1'
#
loop_
_entity.id
_entity.type
_entity.pdbx_description
1 polymer ?
#
loop_
_entity_poly.entity_id
_entity_poly.type
_entity_poly.pdbx_seq_one_letter_code
_entity_poly.pdbx_strand_id
1 'polypeptide(L)'
;MDTSKELKSNRPLNVISFCSGYGGIERGLDLAGTNHRVLAYVEIEAFAIANLVNKMESGQLDAAPIYTDLKTFPAHLFRDCVDLLTAGYPCQPFSASGNRKGEDDPRHLWPYIREHINAIRPTQCFFENVEGHISLGLSSVISDMEEDGYDSTWSIFSASECLAPHQRKRVYILADTKSIGVQRLRPSGKQESNSHGETQLPVREGERPKHASWNAEPRILRVVDGCPDRVDRIRLLGNGVVPQTAAKAWEVLNAR
;
A
#
# COMPACT_ATOMS: atom_id res chain seq x y z
N MET A 1 -13.44 -29.24 -25.23
CA MET A 1 -13.85 -28.21 -24.26
C MET A 1 -12.86 -28.30 -23.13
N ASP A 2 -11.98 -27.30 -23.04
CA ASP A 2 -10.83 -27.29 -22.13
C ASP A 2 -11.28 -26.71 -20.78
N THR A 3 -11.48 -27.59 -19.79
CA THR A 3 -11.94 -27.26 -18.44
C THR A 3 -10.82 -26.77 -17.53
N SER A 4 -9.62 -26.50 -18.07
CA SER A 4 -8.42 -26.09 -17.30
C SER A 4 -8.32 -24.58 -17.01
N LYS A 5 -9.29 -23.77 -17.47
CA LYS A 5 -9.24 -22.29 -17.33
C LYS A 5 -10.08 -21.70 -16.19
N GLU A 6 -10.81 -22.49 -15.42
CA GLU A 6 -11.76 -21.97 -14.40
C GLU A 6 -11.40 -22.23 -12.94
N LEU A 7 -10.26 -22.80 -12.64
CA LEU A 7 -9.80 -22.91 -11.25
C LEU A 7 -8.90 -21.71 -10.86
N LYS A 8 -9.39 -20.47 -10.98
CA LYS A 8 -8.91 -19.41 -10.08
C LYS A 8 -9.31 -19.85 -8.68
N SER A 9 -8.32 -20.24 -7.90
CA SER A 9 -8.46 -20.63 -6.50
C SER A 9 -9.38 -19.64 -5.79
N ASN A 10 -10.55 -20.08 -5.34
CA ASN A 10 -11.51 -19.25 -4.58
C ASN A 10 -11.02 -19.04 -3.13
N ARG A 11 -9.76 -19.37 -2.84
CA ARG A 11 -9.17 -19.12 -1.53
C ARG A 11 -8.82 -17.64 -1.36
N PRO A 12 -8.91 -17.09 -0.15
CA PRO A 12 -8.46 -15.75 0.12
C PRO A 12 -6.95 -15.61 -0.12
N LEU A 13 -6.52 -14.43 -0.57
CA LEU A 13 -5.11 -14.05 -0.61
C LEU A 13 -4.58 -13.92 0.82
N ASN A 14 -3.51 -14.60 1.13
CA ASN A 14 -2.81 -14.43 2.40
C ASN A 14 -2.00 -13.12 2.37
N VAL A 15 -2.29 -12.20 3.28
CA VAL A 15 -1.69 -10.86 3.31
C VAL A 15 -0.81 -10.69 4.54
N ILE A 16 0.35 -10.06 4.39
CA ILE A 16 1.10 -9.44 5.49
C ILE A 16 1.11 -7.93 5.27
N SER A 17 0.80 -7.18 6.33
CA SER A 17 0.74 -5.72 6.30
C SER A 17 1.89 -5.13 7.10
N PHE A 18 2.77 -4.38 6.44
CA PHE A 18 3.87 -3.65 7.06
C PHE A 18 3.54 -2.16 7.17
N CYS A 19 3.96 -1.54 8.28
CA CYS A 19 3.62 -0.14 8.59
C CYS A 19 2.12 0.09 8.45
N SER A 20 1.35 -0.80 9.09
CA SER A 20 -0.09 -0.98 8.86
C SER A 20 -0.93 0.25 9.18
N GLY A 21 -0.42 1.14 10.05
CA GLY A 21 -1.16 2.30 10.52
C GLY A 21 -2.51 1.90 11.13
N TYR A 22 -3.59 2.38 10.53
CA TYR A 22 -4.94 1.99 10.95
C TYR A 22 -5.60 0.94 10.02
N GLY A 23 -4.82 0.24 9.19
CA GLY A 23 -5.34 -0.77 8.27
C GLY A 23 -5.98 -0.17 7.01
N GLY A 24 -5.45 0.94 6.53
CA GLY A 24 -6.04 1.67 5.40
C GLY A 24 -5.93 0.94 4.06
N ILE A 25 -4.83 0.24 3.81
CA ILE A 25 -4.64 -0.55 2.59
C ILE A 25 -5.57 -1.77 2.62
N GLU A 26 -5.64 -2.49 3.73
CA GLU A 26 -6.47 -3.68 3.91
C GLU A 26 -7.96 -3.33 3.72
N ARG A 27 -8.39 -2.20 4.32
CA ARG A 27 -9.74 -1.67 4.05
C ARG A 27 -9.95 -1.29 2.59
N GLY A 28 -8.90 -0.87 1.91
CA GLY A 28 -8.93 -0.63 0.46
C GLY A 28 -9.14 -1.92 -0.34
N LEU A 29 -8.47 -3.01 0.05
CA LEU A 29 -8.66 -4.33 -0.55
C LEU A 29 -10.10 -4.83 -0.35
N ASP A 30 -10.68 -4.64 0.85
CA ASP A 30 -12.11 -4.95 1.10
C ASP A 30 -13.03 -4.18 0.16
N LEU A 31 -12.79 -2.86 0.03
CA LEU A 31 -13.59 -2.00 -0.84
C LEU A 31 -13.48 -2.38 -2.33
N ALA A 32 -12.33 -2.87 -2.74
CA ALA A 32 -12.10 -3.42 -4.09
C ALA A 32 -12.72 -4.82 -4.28
N GLY A 33 -13.34 -5.41 -3.23
CA GLY A 33 -13.92 -6.74 -3.29
C GLY A 33 -12.89 -7.87 -3.40
N THR A 34 -11.64 -7.60 -2.98
CA THR A 34 -10.57 -8.61 -2.97
C THR A 34 -10.79 -9.61 -1.84
N ASN A 35 -10.95 -10.89 -2.19
CA ASN A 35 -11.04 -11.95 -1.19
C ASN A 35 -9.64 -12.15 -0.57
N HIS A 36 -9.43 -11.69 0.64
CA HIS A 36 -8.15 -11.76 1.34
C HIS A 36 -8.33 -12.05 2.83
N ARG A 37 -7.23 -12.44 3.47
CA ARG A 37 -7.10 -12.52 4.92
C ARG A 37 -5.72 -12.05 5.34
N VAL A 38 -5.64 -11.29 6.40
CA VAL A 38 -4.36 -10.83 6.96
C VAL A 38 -3.81 -11.90 7.91
N LEU A 39 -2.55 -12.29 7.69
CA LEU A 39 -1.82 -13.25 8.55
C LEU A 39 -1.07 -12.54 9.68
N ALA A 40 -0.59 -11.32 9.42
CA ALA A 40 0.15 -10.53 10.40
C ALA A 40 0.12 -9.04 10.04
N TYR A 41 0.11 -8.20 11.06
CA TYR A 41 0.34 -6.75 10.97
C TYR A 41 1.68 -6.41 11.60
N VAL A 42 2.37 -5.41 11.06
CA VAL A 42 3.57 -4.85 11.66
C VAL A 42 3.38 -3.34 11.81
N GLU A 43 3.35 -2.87 13.06
CA GLU A 43 3.10 -1.47 13.39
C GLU A 43 3.79 -1.10 14.71
N ILE A 44 4.53 -0.01 14.73
CA ILE A 44 5.32 0.42 15.90
C ILE A 44 4.56 1.43 16.77
N GLU A 45 3.66 2.19 16.19
CA GLU A 45 2.96 3.28 16.90
C GLU A 45 1.85 2.72 17.80
N ALA A 46 2.00 2.89 19.11
CA ALA A 46 1.07 2.33 20.09
C ALA A 46 -0.40 2.73 19.86
N PHE A 47 -0.65 3.98 19.45
CA PHE A 47 -2.00 4.46 19.15
C PHE A 47 -2.58 3.80 17.91
N ALA A 48 -1.77 3.56 16.87
CA ALA A 48 -2.18 2.83 15.68
C ALA A 48 -2.50 1.36 16.01
N ILE A 49 -1.65 0.72 16.83
CA ILE A 49 -1.88 -0.65 17.33
C ILE A 49 -3.22 -0.74 18.08
N ALA A 50 -3.50 0.17 19.01
CA ALA A 50 -4.77 0.20 19.73
C ALA A 50 -5.98 0.35 18.78
N ASN A 51 -5.83 1.14 17.71
CA ASN A 51 -6.86 1.28 16.69
C ASN A 51 -7.04 0.00 15.86
N LEU A 52 -5.95 -0.68 15.48
CA LEU A 52 -6.01 -1.98 14.79
C LEU A 52 -6.75 -3.01 15.65
N VAL A 53 -6.39 -3.13 16.94
CA VAL A 53 -7.06 -4.05 17.89
C VAL A 53 -8.55 -3.78 17.95
N ASN A 54 -8.95 -2.52 18.13
CA ASN A 54 -10.37 -2.14 18.17
C ASN A 54 -11.13 -2.53 16.89
N LYS A 55 -10.49 -2.37 15.72
CA LYS A 55 -11.07 -2.77 14.44
C LYS A 55 -11.16 -4.29 14.27
N MET A 56 -10.18 -5.04 14.79
CA MET A 56 -10.25 -6.50 14.83
C MET A 56 -11.39 -6.97 15.73
N GLU A 57 -11.53 -6.40 16.93
CA GLU A 57 -12.61 -6.73 17.87
C GLU A 57 -14.00 -6.40 17.32
N SER A 58 -14.11 -5.34 16.52
CA SER A 58 -15.35 -4.95 15.85
C SER A 58 -15.61 -5.67 14.52
N GLY A 59 -14.72 -6.58 14.10
CA GLY A 59 -14.85 -7.34 12.83
C GLY A 59 -14.65 -6.49 11.59
N GLN A 60 -14.02 -5.32 11.70
CA GLN A 60 -13.70 -4.45 10.55
C GLN A 60 -12.38 -4.81 9.88
N LEU A 61 -11.52 -5.55 10.58
CA LEU A 61 -10.27 -6.09 10.08
C LEU A 61 -10.11 -7.53 10.57
N ASP A 62 -9.32 -8.32 9.87
CA ASP A 62 -8.98 -9.67 10.29
C ASP A 62 -8.24 -9.66 11.62
N ALA A 63 -8.63 -10.57 12.52
CA ALA A 63 -7.91 -10.79 13.77
C ALA A 63 -6.61 -11.56 13.47
N ALA A 64 -5.48 -10.87 13.57
CA ALA A 64 -4.16 -11.42 13.32
C ALA A 64 -3.12 -10.84 14.30
N PRO A 65 -1.99 -11.53 14.53
CA PRO A 65 -0.91 -11.01 15.36
C PRO A 65 -0.39 -9.65 14.89
N ILE A 66 -0.06 -8.77 15.85
CA ILE A 66 0.59 -7.49 15.59
C ILE A 66 2.03 -7.58 16.12
N TYR A 67 2.99 -7.38 15.22
CA TYR A 67 4.40 -7.26 15.56
C TYR A 67 4.76 -5.77 15.66
N THR A 68 5.50 -5.40 16.69
CA THR A 68 5.77 -3.99 17.01
C THR A 68 7.05 -3.45 16.39
N ASP A 69 7.89 -4.30 15.82
CA ASP A 69 9.14 -3.88 15.19
C ASP A 69 9.37 -4.63 13.85
N LEU A 70 9.40 -3.86 12.78
CA LEU A 70 9.67 -4.39 11.44
C LEU A 70 11.06 -5.04 11.37
N LYS A 71 12.05 -4.49 12.05
CA LYS A 71 13.43 -4.97 11.99
C LYS A 71 13.63 -6.36 12.58
N THR A 72 12.77 -6.73 13.53
CA THR A 72 12.81 -8.05 14.22
C THR A 72 11.70 -8.99 13.77
N PHE A 73 10.93 -8.60 12.74
CA PHE A 73 9.84 -9.40 12.21
C PHE A 73 10.37 -10.76 11.71
N PRO A 74 9.79 -11.90 12.14
CA PRO A 74 10.29 -13.23 11.80
C PRO A 74 9.86 -13.67 10.39
N ALA A 75 10.28 -12.94 9.37
CA ALA A 75 9.85 -13.09 7.98
C ALA A 75 10.02 -14.53 7.43
N HIS A 76 11.07 -15.23 7.86
CA HIS A 76 11.37 -16.60 7.43
C HIS A 76 10.26 -17.62 7.76
N LEU A 77 9.46 -17.36 8.81
CA LEU A 77 8.33 -18.22 9.19
C LEU A 77 7.16 -18.13 8.20
N PHE A 78 7.12 -17.10 7.38
CA PHE A 78 6.05 -16.82 6.43
C PHE A 78 6.44 -17.16 4.97
N ARG A 79 7.60 -17.78 4.78
CA ARG A 79 8.07 -18.14 3.44
C ARG A 79 7.05 -19.00 2.71
N ASP A 80 6.78 -18.65 1.45
CA ASP A 80 5.85 -19.33 0.56
C ASP A 80 4.40 -19.46 1.07
N CYS A 81 4.06 -18.71 2.15
CA CYS A 81 2.70 -18.70 2.73
C CYS A 81 1.92 -17.42 2.38
N VAL A 82 2.56 -16.42 1.79
CA VAL A 82 2.03 -15.07 1.56
C VAL A 82 1.82 -14.85 0.08
N ASP A 83 0.62 -14.44 -0.28
CA ASP A 83 0.30 -14.06 -1.65
C ASP A 83 0.59 -12.58 -1.90
N LEU A 84 0.25 -11.72 -0.93
CA LEU A 84 0.38 -10.27 -1.04
C LEU A 84 1.07 -9.67 0.19
N LEU A 85 2.08 -8.85 -0.03
CA LEU A 85 2.69 -8.02 1.00
C LEU A 85 2.29 -6.57 0.75
N THR A 86 1.67 -5.92 1.74
CA THR A 86 1.30 -4.50 1.69
C THR A 86 2.23 -3.67 2.58
N ALA A 87 2.53 -2.42 2.19
CA ALA A 87 3.25 -1.49 3.05
C ALA A 87 2.95 -0.02 2.74
N GLY A 88 2.58 0.73 3.79
CA GLY A 88 2.51 2.19 3.78
C GLY A 88 3.69 2.79 4.55
N TYR A 89 4.91 2.60 4.05
CA TYR A 89 6.12 2.96 4.77
C TYR A 89 6.45 4.46 4.66
N PRO A 90 7.13 5.05 5.69
CA PRO A 90 7.48 6.46 5.66
C PRO A 90 8.43 6.78 4.51
N CYS A 91 8.19 7.95 3.87
CA CYS A 91 9.10 8.46 2.84
C CYS A 91 10.46 8.74 3.46
N GLN A 92 11.50 8.21 2.83
CA GLN A 92 12.87 8.43 3.29
C GLN A 92 13.29 9.87 3.03
N PRO A 93 13.93 10.55 3.99
CA PRO A 93 14.60 11.80 3.72
C PRO A 93 15.92 11.48 2.99
N PHE A 94 15.90 11.36 1.68
CA PHE A 94 17.11 11.56 0.89
C PHE A 94 17.43 13.04 0.92
N SER A 95 18.11 13.51 1.97
CA SER A 95 18.66 14.86 1.94
C SER A 95 19.81 14.86 0.95
N ALA A 96 19.60 15.46 -0.22
CA ALA A 96 20.65 15.77 -1.19
C ALA A 96 21.72 16.74 -0.63
N SER A 97 21.58 17.22 0.60
CA SER A 97 22.52 18.08 1.30
C SER A 97 23.20 17.36 2.47
N GLY A 98 24.21 16.57 2.15
CA GLY A 98 25.48 16.54 2.86
C GLY A 98 25.55 16.12 4.32
N ASN A 99 24.70 15.26 4.86
CA ASN A 99 25.05 14.51 6.06
C ASN A 99 24.58 13.06 5.90
N ARG A 100 25.54 12.15 5.75
CA ARG A 100 25.36 10.69 5.65
C ARG A 100 24.83 10.07 6.97
N LYS A 101 23.68 10.54 7.44
CA LYS A 101 22.89 9.87 8.48
C LYS A 101 21.85 8.91 7.88
N GLY A 102 21.94 8.63 6.57
CA GLY A 102 20.93 7.88 5.83
C GLY A 102 20.71 6.45 6.32
N GLU A 103 21.74 5.75 6.78
CA GLU A 103 21.63 4.36 7.26
C GLU A 103 21.13 4.27 8.71
N ASP A 104 21.37 5.31 9.52
CA ASP A 104 20.97 5.36 10.92
C ASP A 104 19.61 6.06 11.16
N ASP A 105 18.93 6.53 10.10
CA ASP A 105 17.60 7.14 10.27
C ASP A 105 16.56 6.04 10.55
N PRO A 106 15.88 6.06 11.71
CA PRO A 106 14.87 5.05 12.06
C PRO A 106 13.71 4.97 11.06
N ARG A 107 13.58 5.98 10.19
CA ARG A 107 12.59 6.01 9.11
C ARG A 107 13.07 5.33 7.83
N HIS A 108 14.34 4.91 7.75
CA HIS A 108 14.90 4.19 6.62
C HIS A 108 14.48 2.72 6.67
N LEU A 109 13.21 2.43 6.34
CA LEU A 109 12.65 1.09 6.47
C LEU A 109 12.74 0.24 5.20
N TRP A 110 12.98 0.85 4.04
CA TRP A 110 13.01 0.13 2.77
C TRP A 110 13.98 -1.07 2.73
N PRO A 111 15.22 -0.98 3.21
CA PRO A 111 16.14 -2.13 3.20
C PRO A 111 15.59 -3.33 3.98
N TYR A 112 14.95 -3.10 5.13
CA TYR A 112 14.32 -4.17 5.93
C TYR A 112 13.09 -4.74 5.21
N ILE A 113 12.28 -3.88 4.56
CA ILE A 113 11.13 -4.34 3.76
C ILE A 113 11.62 -5.25 2.64
N ARG A 114 12.66 -4.84 1.89
CA ARG A 114 13.29 -5.63 0.83
C ARG A 114 13.84 -6.97 1.34
N GLU A 115 14.53 -6.96 2.47
CA GLU A 115 15.03 -8.19 3.12
C GLU A 115 13.88 -9.15 3.44
N HIS A 116 12.79 -8.64 4.00
CA HIS A 116 11.61 -9.45 4.30
C HIS A 116 10.90 -9.96 3.05
N ILE A 117 10.81 -9.16 1.98
CA ILE A 117 10.29 -9.62 0.68
C ILE A 117 11.11 -10.81 0.17
N ASN A 118 12.43 -10.73 0.25
CA ASN A 118 13.33 -11.81 -0.16
C ASN A 118 13.23 -13.06 0.74
N ALA A 119 12.95 -12.89 2.01
CA ALA A 119 12.72 -14.00 2.94
C ALA A 119 11.34 -14.66 2.73
N ILE A 120 10.28 -13.87 2.57
CA ILE A 120 8.88 -14.31 2.45
C ILE A 120 8.57 -14.83 1.04
N ARG A 121 9.05 -14.12 0.00
CA ARG A 121 8.77 -14.38 -1.42
C ARG A 121 7.27 -14.30 -1.75
N PRO A 122 6.58 -13.18 -1.43
CA PRO A 122 5.18 -13.01 -1.79
C PRO A 122 5.02 -12.97 -3.32
N THR A 123 3.85 -13.37 -3.81
CA THR A 123 3.54 -13.32 -5.25
C THR A 123 3.41 -11.88 -5.73
N GLN A 124 2.83 -11.01 -4.88
CA GLN A 124 2.62 -9.60 -5.16
C GLN A 124 3.07 -8.74 -3.98
N CYS A 125 3.47 -7.50 -4.29
CA CYS A 125 3.71 -6.45 -3.30
C CYS A 125 2.93 -5.20 -3.69
N PHE A 126 2.24 -4.59 -2.74
CA PHE A 126 1.46 -3.37 -2.97
C PHE A 126 1.84 -2.29 -1.96
N PHE A 127 2.44 -1.22 -2.45
CA PHE A 127 3.02 -0.17 -1.61
C PHE A 127 2.30 1.16 -1.81
N GLU A 128 2.24 1.95 -0.73
CA GLU A 128 1.79 3.34 -0.75
C GLU A 128 2.88 4.26 -0.21
N ASN A 129 3.03 5.43 -0.84
CA ASN A 129 3.90 6.47 -0.32
C ASN A 129 3.41 7.87 -0.74
N VAL A 130 4.02 8.92 -0.18
CA VAL A 130 3.73 10.30 -0.55
C VAL A 130 4.24 10.62 -1.97
N GLU A 131 3.63 11.61 -2.65
CA GLU A 131 4.03 12.06 -3.98
C GLU A 131 5.53 12.42 -4.08
N GLY A 132 6.09 13.00 -3.02
CA GLY A 132 7.53 13.34 -2.95
C GLY A 132 8.46 12.13 -3.06
N HIS A 133 7.98 10.91 -2.83
CA HIS A 133 8.75 9.68 -3.00
C HIS A 133 9.23 9.48 -4.45
N ILE A 134 8.52 10.01 -5.43
CA ILE A 134 8.86 9.91 -6.86
C ILE A 134 10.26 10.46 -7.12
N SER A 135 10.59 11.61 -6.54
CA SER A 135 11.91 12.24 -6.70
C SER A 135 12.95 11.74 -5.69
N LEU A 136 12.53 11.13 -4.59
CA LEU A 136 13.40 10.82 -3.47
C LEU A 136 13.82 9.35 -3.36
N GLY A 137 13.10 8.41 -3.98
CA GLY A 137 13.42 7.00 -3.76
C GLY A 137 12.68 6.00 -4.62
N LEU A 138 11.68 6.42 -5.40
CA LEU A 138 10.88 5.50 -6.22
C LEU A 138 11.74 4.69 -7.19
N SER A 139 12.71 5.33 -7.88
CA SER A 139 13.59 4.64 -8.82
C SER A 139 14.41 3.53 -8.16
N SER A 140 14.91 3.78 -6.94
CA SER A 140 15.64 2.76 -6.18
C SER A 140 14.74 1.59 -5.80
N VAL A 141 13.51 1.87 -5.33
CA VAL A 141 12.53 0.82 -4.99
C VAL A 141 12.19 -0.04 -6.21
N ILE A 142 11.95 0.58 -7.37
CA ILE A 142 11.65 -0.15 -8.61
C ILE A 142 12.85 -1.01 -9.03
N SER A 143 14.07 -0.43 -9.04
CA SER A 143 15.30 -1.17 -9.39
C SER A 143 15.52 -2.37 -8.47
N ASP A 144 15.37 -2.17 -7.17
CA ASP A 144 15.51 -3.23 -6.17
C ASP A 144 14.50 -4.37 -6.37
N MET A 145 13.23 -4.02 -6.66
CA MET A 145 12.18 -5.01 -6.94
C MET A 145 12.46 -5.77 -8.24
N GLU A 146 12.95 -5.09 -9.29
CA GLU A 146 13.33 -5.73 -10.56
C GLU A 146 14.51 -6.69 -10.41
N GLU A 147 15.53 -6.32 -9.61
CA GLU A 147 16.65 -7.17 -9.24
C GLU A 147 16.19 -8.43 -8.48
N ASP A 148 15.20 -8.27 -7.59
CA ASP A 148 14.65 -9.36 -6.79
C ASP A 148 13.64 -10.23 -7.56
N GLY A 149 13.42 -9.93 -8.86
CA GLY A 149 12.63 -10.75 -9.78
C GLY A 149 11.15 -10.38 -9.85
N TYR A 150 10.79 -9.13 -9.51
CA TYR A 150 9.44 -8.60 -9.67
C TYR A 150 9.35 -7.67 -10.89
N ASP A 151 8.20 -7.63 -11.52
CA ASP A 151 7.80 -6.60 -12.47
C ASP A 151 6.97 -5.54 -11.74
N SER A 152 7.40 -4.27 -11.81
CA SER A 152 6.76 -3.20 -11.05
C SER A 152 6.01 -2.23 -11.94
N THR A 153 4.80 -1.86 -11.51
CA THR A 153 4.00 -0.78 -12.10
C THR A 153 3.62 0.21 -11.01
N TRP A 154 3.52 1.48 -11.36
CA TRP A 154 3.14 2.49 -10.39
C TRP A 154 2.33 3.62 -11.02
N SER A 155 1.56 4.33 -10.21
CA SER A 155 0.84 5.54 -10.61
C SER A 155 0.52 6.41 -9.41
N ILE A 156 0.12 7.66 -9.68
CA ILE A 156 -0.35 8.59 -8.66
C ILE A 156 -1.88 8.53 -8.64
N PHE A 157 -2.43 8.45 -7.43
CA PHE A 157 -3.87 8.53 -7.20
C PHE A 157 -4.15 9.58 -6.14
N SER A 158 -5.24 10.31 -6.30
CA SER A 158 -5.65 11.33 -5.35
C SER A 158 -6.96 10.98 -4.65
N ALA A 159 -7.13 11.44 -3.42
CA ALA A 159 -8.38 11.26 -2.70
C ALA A 159 -9.54 12.00 -3.40
N SER A 160 -9.27 13.13 -4.07
CA SER A 160 -10.27 13.86 -4.85
C SER A 160 -10.83 13.06 -6.03
N GLU A 161 -10.03 12.17 -6.63
CA GLU A 161 -10.52 11.23 -7.66
C GLU A 161 -11.51 10.20 -7.10
N CYS A 162 -11.52 10.01 -5.79
CA CYS A 162 -12.49 9.21 -5.06
C CYS A 162 -13.58 10.07 -4.40
N LEU A 163 -13.79 11.31 -4.90
CA LEU A 163 -14.77 12.29 -4.43
C LEU A 163 -14.52 12.80 -3.01
N ALA A 164 -13.30 12.70 -2.48
CA ALA A 164 -12.96 13.31 -1.21
C ALA A 164 -12.88 14.84 -1.34
N PRO A 165 -13.20 15.60 -0.27
CA PRO A 165 -13.13 17.06 -0.27
C PRO A 165 -11.69 17.61 -0.24
N HIS A 166 -10.68 16.75 -0.32
CA HIS A 166 -9.25 17.09 -0.30
C HIS A 166 -8.47 16.30 -1.36
N GLN A 167 -7.36 16.86 -1.84
CA GLN A 167 -6.60 16.23 -2.92
C GLN A 167 -5.81 15.01 -2.45
N ARG A 168 -4.95 15.12 -1.47
CA ARG A 168 -4.09 14.06 -0.92
C ARG A 168 -3.58 13.07 -1.99
N LYS A 169 -2.68 13.52 -2.84
CA LYS A 169 -2.00 12.68 -3.84
C LYS A 169 -1.06 11.69 -3.18
N ARG A 170 -1.06 10.44 -3.66
CA ARG A 170 -0.19 9.35 -3.20
C ARG A 170 0.30 8.54 -4.38
N VAL A 171 1.53 8.08 -4.32
CA VAL A 171 2.05 7.09 -5.26
C VAL A 171 1.72 5.71 -4.73
N TYR A 172 1.22 4.85 -5.62
CA TYR A 172 1.01 3.43 -5.36
C TYR A 172 1.86 2.64 -6.32
N ILE A 173 2.46 1.57 -5.82
CA ILE A 173 3.33 0.67 -6.57
C ILE A 173 2.77 -0.73 -6.42
N LEU A 174 2.56 -1.43 -7.53
CA LEU A 174 2.24 -2.85 -7.56
C LEU A 174 3.41 -3.57 -8.22
N ALA A 175 3.95 -4.57 -7.54
CA ALA A 175 4.99 -5.42 -8.05
C ALA A 175 4.54 -6.88 -8.03
N ASP A 176 4.65 -7.55 -9.18
CA ASP A 176 4.29 -8.95 -9.37
C ASP A 176 5.54 -9.79 -9.62
N THR A 177 5.59 -11.02 -9.11
CA THR A 177 6.66 -11.94 -9.48
C THR A 177 6.66 -12.16 -10.99
N LYS A 178 7.84 -12.10 -11.62
CA LYS A 178 8.00 -12.44 -13.04
C LYS A 178 7.58 -13.88 -13.23
N SER A 179 6.44 -14.11 -13.87
CA SER A 179 5.99 -15.45 -14.23
C SER A 179 6.97 -16.04 -15.26
N ILE A 180 7.70 -17.08 -14.89
CA ILE A 180 8.48 -17.86 -15.83
C ILE A 180 7.48 -18.58 -16.75
N GLY A 181 7.21 -18.00 -17.93
CA GLY A 181 6.53 -18.71 -19.02
C GLY A 181 5.11 -18.30 -19.40
N VAL A 182 4.52 -17.25 -18.85
CA VAL A 182 3.32 -16.67 -19.45
C VAL A 182 3.67 -15.31 -20.02
N GLN A 183 4.01 -15.27 -21.32
CA GLN A 183 4.01 -14.01 -22.08
C GLN A 183 2.60 -13.42 -22.01
N ARG A 184 2.35 -12.54 -21.07
CA ARG A 184 1.27 -11.56 -21.22
C ARG A 184 1.66 -10.74 -22.46
N LEU A 185 0.92 -10.89 -23.55
CA LEU A 185 1.08 -10.08 -24.76
C LEU A 185 0.95 -8.62 -24.33
N ARG A 186 2.11 -7.97 -24.14
CA ARG A 186 2.16 -6.51 -24.04
C ARG A 186 1.73 -5.97 -25.39
N PRO A 187 0.75 -5.07 -25.49
CA PRO A 187 0.59 -4.30 -26.70
C PRO A 187 1.93 -3.57 -26.92
N SER A 188 2.53 -3.79 -28.07
CA SER A 188 3.76 -3.11 -28.48
C SER A 188 3.47 -1.62 -28.68
N GLY A 189 3.50 -0.85 -27.61
CA GLY A 189 3.51 0.59 -27.60
C GLY A 189 4.93 1.06 -27.39
N LYS A 190 5.44 1.81 -28.36
CA LYS A 190 6.76 2.40 -28.45
C LYS A 190 7.22 2.95 -27.11
N GLN A 191 8.45 2.57 -26.71
CA GLN A 191 9.23 3.34 -25.74
C GLN A 191 9.36 4.78 -26.25
N GLU A 192 8.61 5.67 -25.68
CA GLU A 192 8.91 7.10 -25.73
C GLU A 192 9.57 7.48 -24.41
N SER A 193 10.84 7.79 -24.56
CA SER A 193 11.70 8.37 -23.55
C SER A 193 11.11 9.67 -22.99
N ASN A 194 11.17 9.78 -21.65
CA ASN A 194 11.17 11.03 -20.89
C ASN A 194 10.16 12.11 -21.28
N SER A 195 9.01 12.08 -20.67
CA SER A 195 8.36 13.31 -20.24
C SER A 195 7.54 13.01 -18.99
N HIS A 196 7.62 13.91 -18.02
CA HIS A 196 6.78 13.96 -16.83
C HIS A 196 5.31 14.07 -17.28
N GLY A 197 4.69 12.94 -17.57
CA GLY A 197 3.32 12.87 -18.01
C GLY A 197 2.43 12.48 -16.84
N GLU A 198 1.67 13.44 -16.31
CA GLU A 198 0.44 13.13 -15.60
C GLU A 198 -0.40 12.29 -16.55
N THR A 199 -0.43 10.98 -16.35
CA THR A 199 -1.38 10.13 -17.07
C THR A 199 -2.73 10.33 -16.41
N GLN A 200 -3.41 11.42 -16.80
CA GLN A 200 -4.83 11.58 -16.56
C GLN A 200 -5.54 10.54 -17.42
N LEU A 201 -5.91 9.43 -16.81
CA LEU A 201 -6.89 8.53 -17.42
C LEU A 201 -8.19 9.33 -17.58
N PRO A 202 -8.84 9.30 -18.76
CA PRO A 202 -10.09 10.02 -18.96
C PRO A 202 -11.14 9.43 -18.01
N VAL A 203 -11.49 10.21 -16.98
CA VAL A 203 -12.68 9.93 -16.18
C VAL A 203 -13.88 10.10 -17.11
N ARG A 204 -14.56 9.01 -17.45
CA ARG A 204 -15.83 9.10 -18.15
C ARG A 204 -16.79 9.84 -17.25
N GLU A 205 -17.21 11.03 -17.67
CA GLU A 205 -18.27 11.78 -17.02
C GLU A 205 -19.51 10.89 -16.90
N GLY A 206 -19.89 10.54 -15.67
CA GLY A 206 -21.12 9.80 -15.37
C GLY A 206 -20.98 8.55 -14.51
N GLU A 207 -19.80 7.95 -14.38
CA GLU A 207 -19.61 6.81 -13.47
C GLU A 207 -19.16 7.29 -12.08
N ARG A 208 -20.09 7.26 -11.12
CA ARG A 208 -19.72 7.44 -9.71
C ARG A 208 -18.87 6.23 -9.29
N PRO A 209 -17.68 6.44 -8.71
CA PRO A 209 -16.89 5.33 -8.16
C PRO A 209 -17.75 4.54 -7.16
N LYS A 210 -17.72 3.21 -7.25
CA LYS A 210 -18.51 2.30 -6.39
C LYS A 210 -18.27 2.50 -4.90
N HIS A 211 -17.23 3.23 -4.52
CA HIS A 211 -16.74 3.42 -3.15
C HIS A 211 -16.92 4.84 -2.61
N ALA A 212 -17.71 5.68 -3.26
CA ALA A 212 -17.87 7.07 -2.89
C ALA A 212 -19.02 7.28 -1.88
N SER A 213 -18.88 6.72 -0.69
CA SER A 213 -19.69 7.14 0.47
C SER A 213 -18.81 7.94 1.44
N TRP A 214 -18.61 9.20 1.15
CA TRP A 214 -18.02 10.12 2.11
C TRP A 214 -19.15 10.64 3.00
N ASN A 215 -19.24 10.10 4.21
CA ASN A 215 -20.02 10.76 5.25
C ASN A 215 -19.34 12.11 5.54
N ALA A 216 -20.14 13.18 5.66
CA ALA A 216 -19.59 14.47 6.03
C ALA A 216 -18.69 14.29 7.25
N GLU A 217 -17.40 14.63 7.10
CA GLU A 217 -16.47 14.54 8.23
C GLU A 217 -17.08 15.31 9.40
N PRO A 218 -17.24 14.69 10.57
CA PRO A 218 -17.64 15.45 11.74
C PRO A 218 -16.63 16.58 11.91
N ARG A 219 -17.08 17.78 12.25
CA ARG A 219 -16.25 18.97 12.50
C ARG A 219 -15.31 18.81 13.71
N ILE A 220 -14.72 17.64 13.88
CA ILE A 220 -13.89 17.24 15.03
C ILE A 220 -12.56 18.01 15.06
N LEU A 221 -12.15 18.63 13.95
CA LEU A 221 -10.89 19.38 13.87
C LEU A 221 -10.98 20.82 14.40
N ARG A 222 -12.16 21.31 14.73
CA ARG A 222 -12.33 22.64 15.30
C ARG A 222 -12.80 22.57 16.73
N VAL A 223 -11.85 22.86 17.64
CA VAL A 223 -12.13 23.36 18.99
C VAL A 223 -12.71 22.35 19.97
N VAL A 224 -11.89 21.48 20.53
CA VAL A 224 -11.94 21.22 21.98
C VAL A 224 -10.49 21.16 22.45
N ASP A 225 -10.00 22.18 23.08
CA ASP A 225 -8.81 22.13 23.91
C ASP A 225 -9.08 21.08 25.01
N GLY A 226 -8.19 20.06 25.10
CA GLY A 226 -8.31 19.02 26.12
C GLY A 226 -8.86 17.66 25.64
N CYS A 227 -9.05 17.43 24.33
CA CYS A 227 -9.38 16.09 23.86
C CYS A 227 -8.16 15.16 24.06
N PRO A 228 -8.25 14.10 24.87
CA PRO A 228 -7.17 13.14 25.03
C PRO A 228 -6.79 12.56 23.65
N ASP A 229 -5.50 12.37 23.44
CA ASP A 229 -4.92 11.77 22.23
C ASP A 229 -5.11 12.56 20.91
N ARG A 230 -5.41 13.88 20.99
CA ARG A 230 -5.63 14.71 19.80
C ARG A 230 -4.44 14.68 18.83
N VAL A 231 -3.22 14.76 19.36
CA VAL A 231 -1.99 14.74 18.54
C VAL A 231 -1.85 13.41 17.85
N ASP A 232 -2.09 12.32 18.54
CA ASP A 232 -1.97 10.97 18.00
C ASP A 232 -3.04 10.67 16.96
N ARG A 233 -4.26 11.16 17.15
CA ARG A 233 -5.34 11.09 16.15
C ARG A 233 -5.00 11.86 14.88
N ILE A 234 -4.50 13.08 15.00
CA ILE A 234 -4.08 13.90 13.86
C ILE A 234 -2.92 13.22 13.13
N ARG A 235 -1.95 12.68 13.87
CA ARG A 235 -0.80 11.96 13.33
C ARG A 235 -1.25 10.69 12.58
N LEU A 236 -2.12 9.90 13.18
CA LEU A 236 -2.64 8.68 12.57
C LEU A 236 -3.41 8.98 11.29
N LEU A 237 -4.30 9.98 11.29
CA LEU A 237 -5.04 10.41 10.09
C LEU A 237 -4.11 11.04 9.04
N GLY A 238 -3.12 11.81 9.48
CA GLY A 238 -2.13 12.45 8.61
C GLY A 238 -1.23 11.45 7.89
N ASN A 239 -0.84 10.38 8.57
CA ASN A 239 0.03 9.34 8.02
C ASN A 239 -0.76 8.19 7.38
N GLY A 240 -2.04 8.04 7.69
CA GLY A 240 -2.82 6.90 7.24
C GLY A 240 -3.20 6.93 5.77
N VAL A 241 -3.40 5.77 5.20
CA VAL A 241 -3.85 5.57 3.82
C VAL A 241 -5.35 5.78 3.71
N VAL A 242 -5.80 6.50 2.69
CA VAL A 242 -7.24 6.64 2.37
C VAL A 242 -7.72 5.36 1.69
N PRO A 243 -8.61 4.56 2.31
CA PRO A 243 -8.99 3.25 1.78
C PRO A 243 -9.56 3.30 0.37
N GLN A 244 -10.38 4.31 0.05
CA GLN A 244 -10.97 4.46 -1.28
C GLN A 244 -9.91 4.70 -2.36
N THR A 245 -8.85 5.44 -2.03
CA THR A 245 -7.74 5.67 -2.95
C THR A 245 -6.91 4.39 -3.14
N ALA A 246 -6.70 3.62 -2.06
CA ALA A 246 -6.03 2.33 -2.14
C ALA A 246 -6.84 1.32 -2.97
N ALA A 247 -8.18 1.28 -2.80
CA ALA A 247 -9.07 0.44 -3.61
C ALA A 247 -8.95 0.76 -5.10
N LYS A 248 -9.06 2.05 -5.45
CA LYS A 248 -8.92 2.50 -6.84
C LYS A 248 -7.55 2.16 -7.42
N ALA A 249 -6.48 2.38 -6.65
CA ALA A 249 -5.12 2.07 -7.07
C ALA A 249 -4.94 0.57 -7.31
N TRP A 250 -5.44 -0.27 -6.40
CA TRP A 250 -5.42 -1.72 -6.53
C TRP A 250 -6.15 -2.20 -7.79
N GLU A 251 -7.38 -1.74 -8.00
CA GLU A 251 -8.17 -2.08 -9.19
C GLU A 251 -7.45 -1.71 -10.49
N VAL A 252 -6.93 -0.48 -10.58
CA VAL A 252 -6.29 0.04 -11.80
C VAL A 252 -4.95 -0.64 -12.08
N LEU A 253 -4.10 -0.82 -11.07
CA LEU A 253 -2.78 -1.41 -11.26
C LEU A 253 -2.87 -2.92 -11.49
N ASN A 254 -3.83 -3.62 -10.88
CA ASN A 254 -4.00 -5.06 -11.02
C ASN A 254 -4.77 -5.46 -12.30
N ALA A 255 -5.44 -4.52 -12.97
CA ALA A 255 -6.12 -4.76 -14.24
C ALA A 255 -5.17 -4.78 -15.46
N ARG A 256 -3.89 -4.45 -15.28
CA ARG A 256 -2.84 -4.44 -16.31
C ARG A 256 -2.16 -5.79 -16.38
#